data_6c665ae4e7306f62c60fa9a90015f562
#
_entry.id   6c665ae4e7306f62c60fa9a90015f562
#
_cell.length_a   1.000
_cell.length_b   1.000
_cell.length_c   1.000
_cell.angle_alpha   90.00
_cell.angle_beta   90.00
_cell.angle_gamma   90.00
#
_symmetry.space_group_name_H-M   'P 1'
#
loop_
_entity.id
_entity.type
_entity.pdbx_description
1 polymer ?
#
loop_
_entity_poly.entity_id
_entity_poly.type
_entity_poly.pdbx_seq_one_letter_code
_entity_poly.pdbx_strand_id
1 'polypeptide(L)'
;QVVYHLCKDAGVKFDAHYSLTTVDPPEVIYFMRRYYPDVTVDKAGITMWALIVKKGMPPTRMVRYCCDVYKENGGKGRIVVTGVRWAESVRRKNNRGMLELNAYTKNSIKLQNDNEETRRMFEACTMKSMHLLNPIIDWTEEDVWEYLDGRDTPHCRLYDEGFQRSGCIGCPLAG
;
A
#
# COMPACT_ATOMS: atom_id res chain seq x y z
N GLN A 1 0.90 -6.93 -4.89
CA GLN A 1 1.31 -7.98 -5.82
C GLN A 1 2.25 -7.42 -6.89
N VAL A 2 1.83 -6.49 -7.78
CA VAL A 2 2.66 -5.88 -8.83
C VAL A 2 3.97 -5.35 -8.27
N VAL A 3 3.93 -4.50 -7.25
CA VAL A 3 5.13 -3.89 -6.63
C VAL A 3 6.13 -4.94 -6.12
N TYR A 4 5.64 -6.04 -5.58
CA TYR A 4 6.49 -7.16 -5.14
C TYR A 4 7.29 -7.76 -6.31
N HIS A 5 6.63 -7.97 -7.46
CA HIS A 5 7.30 -8.48 -8.66
C HIS A 5 8.24 -7.44 -9.27
N LEU A 6 7.86 -6.17 -9.31
CA LEU A 6 8.73 -5.09 -9.78
C LEU A 6 10.03 -5.00 -8.96
N CYS A 7 9.94 -5.12 -7.63
CA CYS A 7 11.13 -5.13 -6.77
C CYS A 7 12.02 -6.36 -7.04
N LYS A 8 11.42 -7.53 -7.31
CA LYS A 8 12.18 -8.73 -7.72
C LYS A 8 12.87 -8.54 -9.06
N ASP A 9 12.16 -8.01 -10.05
CA ASP A 9 12.70 -7.78 -11.40
C ASP A 9 13.83 -6.75 -11.39
N ALA A 10 13.71 -5.72 -10.57
CA ALA A 10 14.76 -4.72 -10.38
C ALA A 10 15.99 -5.25 -9.64
N GLY A 11 15.95 -6.47 -9.10
CA GLY A 11 17.07 -7.07 -8.37
C GLY A 11 17.44 -6.35 -7.08
N VAL A 12 16.56 -5.51 -6.55
CA VAL A 12 16.81 -4.76 -5.32
C VAL A 12 16.59 -5.63 -4.08
N LYS A 13 17.39 -5.41 -3.04
CA LYS A 13 17.17 -6.06 -1.75
C LYS A 13 16.00 -5.39 -1.04
N PHE A 14 14.95 -6.14 -0.75
CA PHE A 14 13.76 -5.67 -0.04
C PHE A 14 13.21 -6.75 0.90
N ASP A 15 12.39 -6.34 1.85
CA ASP A 15 11.52 -7.18 2.64
C ASP A 15 10.07 -6.79 2.34
N ALA A 16 9.22 -7.80 2.18
CA ALA A 16 7.82 -7.59 1.87
C ALA A 16 6.96 -7.76 3.12
N HIS A 17 6.04 -6.84 3.34
CA HIS A 17 5.19 -6.79 4.51
C HIS A 17 3.70 -6.73 4.14
N TYR A 18 2.88 -7.44 4.87
CA TYR A 18 1.42 -7.39 4.79
C TYR A 18 0.84 -6.98 6.13
N SER A 19 0.21 -5.82 6.19
CA SER A 19 -0.42 -5.29 7.40
C SER A 19 -1.79 -5.94 7.63
N LEU A 20 -1.84 -6.92 8.53
CA LEU A 20 -3.06 -7.65 8.88
C LEU A 20 -4.03 -6.76 9.65
N THR A 21 -5.23 -6.55 9.10
CA THR A 21 -6.25 -5.69 9.74
C THR A 21 -7.23 -6.45 10.62
N THR A 22 -7.18 -7.78 10.63
CA THR A 22 -8.10 -8.71 11.31
C THR A 22 -9.54 -8.72 10.79
N VAL A 23 -9.82 -7.94 9.75
CA VAL A 23 -11.07 -7.92 8.97
C VAL A 23 -10.77 -8.02 7.46
N ASP A 24 -9.64 -8.63 7.13
CA ASP A 24 -9.29 -8.95 5.76
C ASP A 24 -10.11 -10.15 5.26
N PRO A 25 -10.51 -10.20 3.98
CA PRO A 25 -11.15 -11.37 3.41
C PRO A 25 -10.26 -12.62 3.58
N PRO A 26 -10.82 -13.76 4.02
CA PRO A 26 -10.05 -15.00 4.18
C PRO A 26 -9.34 -15.43 2.89
N GLU A 27 -9.96 -15.20 1.74
CA GLU A 27 -9.41 -15.48 0.41
C GLU A 27 -8.08 -14.78 0.17
N VAL A 28 -7.96 -13.52 0.57
CA VAL A 28 -6.72 -12.75 0.46
C VAL A 28 -5.63 -13.35 1.35
N ILE A 29 -5.99 -13.76 2.58
CA ILE A 29 -5.02 -14.35 3.52
C ILE A 29 -4.54 -15.72 3.01
N TYR A 30 -5.45 -16.57 2.51
CA TYR A 30 -5.08 -17.87 1.92
C TYR A 30 -4.23 -17.71 0.67
N PHE A 31 -4.59 -16.76 -0.20
CA PHE A 31 -3.84 -16.42 -1.39
C PHE A 31 -2.41 -15.98 -1.03
N MET A 32 -2.27 -15.05 -0.09
CA MET A 32 -0.96 -14.57 0.37
C MET A 32 -0.10 -15.71 0.93
N ARG A 33 -0.65 -16.55 1.79
CA ARG A 33 0.09 -17.69 2.37
C ARG A 33 0.55 -18.72 1.34
N ARG A 34 -0.27 -18.94 0.30
CA ARG A 34 0.02 -19.93 -0.74
C ARG A 34 1.08 -19.44 -1.72
N TYR A 35 0.96 -18.21 -2.20
CA TYR A 35 1.76 -17.71 -3.32
C TYR A 35 2.88 -16.77 -2.89
N TYR A 36 2.82 -16.22 -1.68
CA TYR A 36 3.79 -15.25 -1.13
C TYR A 36 4.21 -15.62 0.30
N PRO A 37 4.77 -16.81 0.52
CA PRO A 37 5.11 -17.29 1.87
C PRO A 37 6.26 -16.50 2.52
N ASP A 38 7.04 -15.78 1.74
CA ASP A 38 8.14 -14.90 2.16
C ASP A 38 7.69 -13.52 2.64
N VAL A 39 6.40 -13.19 2.48
CA VAL A 39 5.83 -11.93 2.98
C VAL A 39 5.60 -12.00 4.49
N THR A 40 6.20 -11.07 5.21
CA THR A 40 6.01 -10.94 6.66
C THR A 40 4.63 -10.36 6.97
N VAL A 41 3.89 -11.01 7.85
CA VAL A 41 2.57 -10.54 8.29
C VAL A 41 2.70 -9.72 9.55
N ASP A 42 2.50 -8.41 9.42
CA ASP A 42 2.53 -7.47 10.54
C ASP A 42 1.19 -7.46 11.28
N LYS A 43 1.25 -7.57 12.61
CA LYS A 43 0.09 -7.58 13.50
C LYS A 43 0.15 -6.39 14.44
N ALA A 44 -0.93 -5.63 14.53
CA ALA A 44 -1.02 -4.46 15.41
C ALA A 44 -1.24 -4.79 16.90
N GLY A 45 -1.31 -6.06 17.27
CA GLY A 45 -1.54 -6.49 18.66
C GLY A 45 -2.96 -6.29 19.18
N ILE A 46 -3.86 -5.72 18.39
CA ILE A 46 -5.29 -5.51 18.73
C ILE A 46 -6.15 -5.90 17.52
N THR A 47 -7.29 -6.54 17.77
CA THR A 47 -8.26 -6.84 16.70
C THR A 47 -9.12 -5.62 16.38
N MET A 48 -9.72 -5.58 15.17
CA MET A 48 -10.63 -4.49 14.78
C MET A 48 -11.81 -4.36 15.75
N TRP A 49 -12.36 -5.49 16.19
CA TRP A 49 -13.49 -5.51 17.14
C TRP A 49 -13.11 -4.91 18.49
N ALA A 50 -11.96 -5.29 19.05
CA ALA A 50 -11.46 -4.70 20.28
C ALA A 50 -11.11 -3.21 20.13
N LEU A 51 -10.61 -2.82 18.94
CA LEU A 51 -10.31 -1.43 18.64
C LEU A 51 -11.59 -0.58 18.55
N ILE A 52 -12.67 -1.10 17.96
CA ILE A 52 -13.98 -0.44 17.90
C ILE A 52 -14.53 -0.21 19.32
N VAL A 53 -14.48 -1.23 20.15
CA VAL A 53 -14.90 -1.10 21.58
C VAL A 53 -14.08 -0.04 22.29
N LYS A 54 -12.75 -0.06 22.12
CA LYS A 54 -11.83 0.94 22.73
C LYS A 54 -12.11 2.37 22.25
N LYS A 55 -12.53 2.55 20.99
CA LYS A 55 -12.83 3.88 20.40
C LYS A 55 -14.28 4.32 20.66
N GLY A 56 -15.17 3.42 21.08
CA GLY A 56 -16.58 3.69 21.34
C GLY A 56 -17.42 3.89 20.08
N MET A 57 -16.85 3.74 18.89
CA MET A 57 -17.56 3.90 17.62
C MET A 57 -16.82 3.13 16.49
N PRO A 58 -17.54 2.62 15.48
CA PRO A 58 -16.91 2.03 14.30
C PRO A 58 -16.18 3.11 13.47
N PRO A 59 -15.18 2.71 12.64
CA PRO A 59 -14.53 3.64 11.73
C PRO A 59 -15.52 4.17 10.69
N THR A 60 -15.38 5.44 10.34
CA THR A 60 -16.20 6.12 9.34
C THR A 60 -15.33 6.69 8.22
N ARG A 61 -15.96 7.25 7.16
CA ARG A 61 -15.21 7.96 6.09
C ARG A 61 -14.39 9.13 6.63
N MET A 62 -14.86 9.79 7.67
CA MET A 62 -14.18 10.95 8.28
C MET A 62 -13.16 10.54 9.34
N VAL A 63 -13.46 9.50 10.12
CA VAL A 63 -12.63 9.05 11.25
C VAL A 63 -12.08 7.67 10.96
N ARG A 64 -10.85 7.60 10.40
CA ARG A 64 -10.21 6.38 9.93
C ARG A 64 -9.08 5.90 10.84
N TYR A 65 -9.32 5.89 12.14
CA TYR A 65 -8.32 5.45 13.13
C TYR A 65 -7.77 4.03 12.85
N CYS A 66 -8.53 3.20 12.12
CA CYS A 66 -8.08 1.86 11.74
C CYS A 66 -6.87 1.92 10.78
N CYS A 67 -6.83 2.87 9.84
CA CYS A 67 -5.68 3.03 8.95
C CYS A 67 -4.42 3.41 9.72
N ASP A 68 -4.53 4.34 10.66
CA ASP A 68 -3.42 4.76 11.51
C ASP A 68 -2.86 3.58 12.31
N VAL A 69 -3.74 2.75 12.89
CA VAL A 69 -3.33 1.62 13.74
C VAL A 69 -2.71 0.48 12.93
N TYR A 70 -3.32 0.13 11.78
CA TYR A 70 -2.91 -1.09 11.05
C TYR A 70 -1.98 -0.84 9.87
N LYS A 71 -2.00 0.35 9.24
CA LYS A 71 -1.33 0.55 7.94
C LYS A 71 -0.26 1.64 7.93
N GLU A 72 -0.36 2.65 8.80
CA GLU A 72 0.47 3.86 8.67
C GLU A 72 1.66 3.91 9.64
N ASN A 73 1.82 2.92 10.53
CA ASN A 73 2.87 2.93 11.56
C ASN A 73 4.17 2.19 11.18
N GLY A 74 4.21 1.55 10.01
CA GLY A 74 5.40 0.83 9.54
C GLY A 74 6.38 1.72 8.77
N GLY A 75 7.66 1.31 8.70
CA GLY A 75 8.64 1.86 7.77
C GLY A 75 9.31 3.18 8.16
N LYS A 76 9.29 3.58 9.43
CA LYS A 76 10.06 4.75 9.89
C LYS A 76 11.56 4.55 9.64
N GLY A 77 12.22 5.57 9.07
CA GLY A 77 13.63 5.52 8.72
C GLY A 77 13.95 4.59 7.55
N ARG A 78 12.95 4.26 6.72
CA ARG A 78 13.08 3.37 5.56
C ARG A 78 12.47 3.99 4.31
N ILE A 79 12.88 3.46 3.16
CA ILE A 79 12.20 3.64 1.90
C ILE A 79 11.11 2.58 1.82
N VAL A 80 9.85 3.01 1.75
CA VAL A 80 8.68 2.13 1.67
C VAL A 80 8.12 2.19 0.25
N VAL A 81 8.10 1.06 -0.44
CA VAL A 81 7.55 0.95 -1.79
C VAL A 81 6.07 0.58 -1.69
N THR A 82 5.19 1.33 -2.34
CA THR A 82 3.74 1.09 -2.28
C THR A 82 3.10 1.03 -3.66
N GLY A 83 1.98 0.30 -3.76
CA GLY A 83 1.19 0.16 -4.99
C GLY A 83 0.07 1.20 -5.11
N VAL A 84 0.28 2.40 -4.61
CA VAL A 84 -0.71 3.48 -4.74
C VAL A 84 -0.76 3.99 -6.17
N ARG A 85 -1.97 4.19 -6.71
CA ARG A 85 -2.21 4.70 -8.07
C ARG A 85 -3.13 5.91 -8.06
N TRP A 86 -2.92 6.83 -9.00
CA TRP A 86 -3.80 8.00 -9.19
C TRP A 86 -5.19 7.59 -9.67
N ALA A 87 -5.28 6.52 -10.47
CA ALA A 87 -6.54 5.98 -10.98
C ALA A 87 -7.53 5.57 -9.86
N GLU A 88 -7.04 5.24 -8.66
CA GLU A 88 -7.88 4.76 -7.57
C GLU A 88 -8.78 5.85 -6.94
N SER A 89 -8.41 7.12 -6.99
CA SER A 89 -9.25 8.23 -6.53
C SER A 89 -8.66 9.60 -6.85
N VAL A 90 -9.53 10.60 -7.06
CA VAL A 90 -9.15 12.01 -7.23
C VAL A 90 -8.29 12.53 -6.06
N ARG A 91 -8.61 12.10 -4.82
CA ARG A 91 -7.80 12.47 -3.65
C ARG A 91 -6.37 11.95 -3.75
N ARG A 92 -6.15 10.74 -4.26
CA ARG A 92 -4.80 10.21 -4.48
C ARG A 92 -4.08 10.97 -5.57
N LYS A 93 -4.75 11.25 -6.69
CA LYS A 93 -4.19 12.06 -7.79
C LYS A 93 -3.68 13.41 -7.32
N ASN A 94 -4.41 14.08 -6.44
CA ASN A 94 -4.03 15.41 -5.94
C ASN A 94 -3.01 15.39 -4.79
N ASN A 95 -2.89 14.28 -4.06
CA ASN A 95 -2.15 14.25 -2.79
C ASN A 95 -0.99 13.25 -2.75
N ARG A 96 -0.78 12.45 -3.80
CA ARG A 96 0.30 11.45 -3.84
C ARG A 96 1.25 11.74 -4.99
N GLY A 97 2.54 11.57 -4.76
CA GLY A 97 3.59 11.67 -5.77
C GLY A 97 4.26 10.33 -6.06
N MET A 98 5.05 10.27 -7.12
CA MET A 98 5.89 9.10 -7.43
C MET A 98 6.87 8.84 -6.28
N LEU A 99 7.49 9.90 -5.77
CA LEU A 99 8.39 9.86 -4.62
C LEU A 99 7.94 10.90 -3.59
N GLU A 100 7.78 10.48 -2.35
CA GLU A 100 7.38 11.35 -1.25
C GLU A 100 8.47 11.32 -0.16
N LEU A 101 9.22 12.41 -0.04
CA LEU A 101 10.26 12.55 0.96
C LEU A 101 9.65 12.92 2.31
N ASN A 102 10.15 12.28 3.38
CA ASN A 102 9.64 12.49 4.75
C ASN A 102 8.10 12.46 4.85
N ALA A 103 7.50 11.44 4.25
CA ALA A 103 6.06 11.24 4.20
C ALA A 103 5.42 11.32 5.60
N TYR A 104 4.18 11.79 5.66
CA TYR A 104 3.40 11.99 6.88
C TYR A 104 3.97 13.00 7.89
N THR A 105 4.89 13.85 7.47
CA THR A 105 5.40 14.97 8.28
C THR A 105 4.98 16.30 7.68
N LYS A 106 5.11 17.38 8.49
CA LYS A 106 4.86 18.75 8.01
C LYS A 106 5.82 19.18 6.88
N ASN A 107 7.00 18.54 6.82
CA ASN A 107 8.04 18.81 5.83
C ASN A 107 8.05 17.79 4.69
N SER A 108 6.93 17.13 4.43
CA SER A 108 6.81 16.17 3.32
C SER A 108 6.91 16.89 1.98
N ILE A 109 7.80 16.37 1.11
CA ILE A 109 7.97 16.86 -0.27
C ILE A 109 7.46 15.77 -1.20
N LYS A 110 6.66 16.13 -2.19
CA LYS A 110 6.09 15.21 -3.18
C LYS A 110 6.68 15.54 -4.55
N LEU A 111 7.27 14.54 -5.16
CA LEU A 111 7.89 14.61 -6.47
C LEU A 111 7.08 13.73 -7.44
N GLN A 112 6.77 14.28 -8.61
CA GLN A 112 5.80 13.67 -9.54
C GLN A 112 6.45 12.81 -10.63
N ASN A 113 7.75 12.95 -10.81
CA ASN A 113 8.49 12.30 -11.88
C ASN A 113 9.85 11.79 -11.39
N ASP A 114 10.50 11.00 -12.22
CA ASP A 114 11.85 10.45 -12.00
C ASP A 114 12.84 11.16 -12.93
N ASN A 115 13.05 12.45 -12.73
CA ASN A 115 14.10 13.21 -13.42
C ASN A 115 15.37 13.36 -12.54
N GLU A 116 16.44 13.90 -13.12
CA GLU A 116 17.70 14.10 -12.38
C GLU A 116 17.55 15.02 -11.16
N GLU A 117 16.71 16.02 -11.23
CA GLU A 117 16.44 16.92 -10.11
C GLU A 117 15.78 16.17 -8.95
N THR A 118 14.78 15.33 -9.24
CA THR A 118 14.13 14.45 -8.27
C THR A 118 15.14 13.51 -7.60
N ARG A 119 16.03 12.91 -8.36
CA ARG A 119 17.08 12.02 -7.84
C ARG A 119 18.06 12.76 -6.95
N ARG A 120 18.54 13.94 -7.35
CA ARG A 120 19.40 14.80 -6.51
C ARG A 120 18.73 15.22 -5.20
N MET A 121 17.44 15.57 -5.26
CA MET A 121 16.67 15.91 -4.05
C MET A 121 16.52 14.72 -3.11
N PHE A 122 16.33 13.52 -3.65
CA PHE A 122 16.29 12.29 -2.87
C PHE A 122 17.62 12.01 -2.16
N GLU A 123 18.73 12.10 -2.88
CA GLU A 123 20.07 11.86 -2.35
C GLU A 123 20.47 12.88 -1.28
N ALA A 124 20.11 14.16 -1.48
CA ALA A 124 20.41 15.24 -0.56
C ALA A 124 19.48 15.30 0.68
N CYS A 125 18.32 14.62 0.63
CA CYS A 125 17.33 14.74 1.68
C CYS A 125 17.67 13.87 2.89
N THR A 126 17.86 14.50 4.05
CA THR A 126 18.00 13.78 5.32
C THR A 126 16.68 13.10 5.68
N MET A 127 16.72 11.79 5.85
CA MET A 127 15.55 11.00 6.22
C MET A 127 15.17 11.21 7.69
N LYS A 128 14.12 12.00 7.93
CA LYS A 128 13.56 12.27 9.27
C LYS A 128 12.34 11.40 9.59
N SER A 129 11.76 10.77 8.56
CA SER A 129 10.62 9.86 8.65
C SER A 129 10.81 8.75 7.61
N MET A 130 9.75 8.24 7.00
CA MET A 130 9.86 7.35 5.85
C MET A 130 9.87 8.12 4.54
N HIS A 131 10.53 7.58 3.52
CA HIS A 131 10.32 7.97 2.14
C HIS A 131 9.37 6.97 1.49
N LEU A 132 8.41 7.44 0.71
CA LEU A 132 7.49 6.59 -0.04
C LEU A 132 7.87 6.62 -1.52
N LEU A 133 8.01 5.46 -2.11
CA LEU A 133 8.17 5.26 -3.55
C LEU A 133 6.92 4.55 -4.09
N ASN A 134 6.26 5.18 -5.05
CA ASN A 134 5.06 4.68 -5.69
C ASN A 134 5.34 4.41 -7.18
N PRO A 135 5.98 3.29 -7.54
CA PRO A 135 6.52 3.06 -8.90
C PRO A 135 5.43 2.90 -9.97
N ILE A 136 4.21 2.63 -9.57
CA ILE A 136 3.06 2.44 -10.46
C ILE A 136 2.00 3.53 -10.27
N ILE A 137 2.42 4.73 -9.85
CA ILE A 137 1.51 5.80 -9.44
C ILE A 137 0.57 6.25 -10.57
N ASP A 138 1.04 6.23 -11.80
CA ASP A 138 0.35 6.62 -13.04
C ASP A 138 -0.34 5.46 -13.77
N TRP A 139 -0.17 4.22 -13.30
CA TRP A 139 -0.77 3.05 -13.93
C TRP A 139 -2.30 3.04 -13.82
N THR A 140 -2.94 2.63 -14.91
CA THR A 140 -4.37 2.36 -14.95
C THR A 140 -4.70 0.96 -14.38
N GLU A 141 -5.96 0.58 -14.38
CA GLU A 141 -6.36 -0.78 -14.01
C GLU A 141 -5.92 -1.77 -15.09
N GLU A 142 -6.04 -1.37 -16.34
CA GLU A 142 -5.63 -2.15 -17.50
C GLU A 142 -4.13 -2.46 -17.46
N ASP A 143 -3.28 -1.48 -17.16
CA ASP A 143 -1.82 -1.66 -17.05
C ASP A 143 -1.47 -2.71 -15.98
N VAL A 144 -2.19 -2.70 -14.86
CA VAL A 144 -1.99 -3.66 -13.77
C VAL A 144 -2.31 -5.09 -14.23
N TRP A 145 -3.44 -5.28 -14.92
CA TRP A 145 -3.83 -6.60 -15.40
C TRP A 145 -2.94 -7.08 -16.54
N GLU A 146 -2.60 -6.22 -17.50
CA GLU A 146 -1.65 -6.54 -18.57
C GLU A 146 -0.31 -7.03 -18.02
N TYR A 147 0.21 -6.34 -16.99
CA TYR A 147 1.44 -6.75 -16.33
C TYR A 147 1.34 -8.10 -15.63
N LEU A 148 0.24 -8.38 -14.93
CA LEU A 148 0.04 -9.64 -14.21
C LEU A 148 -0.19 -10.81 -15.16
N ASP A 149 -1.01 -10.63 -16.19
CA ASP A 149 -1.33 -11.64 -17.20
C ASP A 149 -0.10 -11.97 -18.06
N GLY A 150 0.67 -10.96 -18.46
CA GLY A 150 1.92 -11.15 -19.20
C GLY A 150 2.99 -11.96 -18.45
N ARG A 151 2.83 -12.14 -17.13
CA ARG A 151 3.72 -12.94 -16.27
C ARG A 151 3.12 -14.27 -15.84
N ASP A 152 1.92 -14.61 -16.29
CA ASP A 152 1.15 -15.75 -15.78
C ASP A 152 1.11 -15.79 -14.25
N THR A 153 0.89 -14.62 -13.64
CA THR A 153 0.94 -14.47 -12.18
C THR A 153 -0.44 -14.74 -11.59
N PRO A 154 -0.56 -15.70 -10.64
CA PRO A 154 -1.85 -16.00 -10.03
C PRO A 154 -2.42 -14.78 -9.30
N HIS A 155 -3.75 -14.61 -9.36
CA HIS A 155 -4.47 -13.58 -8.62
C HIS A 155 -5.47 -14.17 -7.61
N CYS A 156 -5.97 -13.33 -6.73
CA CYS A 156 -6.95 -13.77 -5.74
C CYS A 156 -8.32 -14.00 -6.43
N ARG A 157 -8.96 -15.13 -6.14
CA ARG A 157 -10.24 -15.54 -6.73
C ARG A 157 -11.37 -14.51 -6.57
N LEU A 158 -11.27 -13.58 -5.61
CA LEU A 158 -12.25 -12.50 -5.47
C LEU A 158 -12.40 -11.66 -6.74
N TYR A 159 -11.32 -11.53 -7.52
CA TYR A 159 -11.38 -10.82 -8.80
C TYR A 159 -12.20 -11.60 -9.84
N ASP A 160 -12.14 -12.94 -9.84
CA ASP A 160 -12.96 -13.80 -10.69
C ASP A 160 -14.45 -13.73 -10.30
N GLU A 161 -14.72 -13.46 -9.02
CA GLU A 161 -16.08 -13.25 -8.48
C GLU A 161 -16.61 -11.83 -8.74
N GLY A 162 -15.85 -10.98 -9.45
CA GLY A 162 -16.26 -9.64 -9.87
C GLY A 162 -15.91 -8.51 -8.91
N PHE A 163 -15.14 -8.76 -7.86
CA PHE A 163 -14.65 -7.70 -6.99
C PHE A 163 -13.55 -6.91 -7.71
N GLN A 164 -13.75 -5.62 -7.90
CA GLN A 164 -12.76 -4.75 -8.55
C GLN A 164 -11.54 -4.45 -7.67
N ARG A 165 -11.64 -4.64 -6.36
CA ARG A 165 -10.55 -4.47 -5.39
C ARG A 165 -10.75 -5.31 -4.15
N SER A 166 -9.68 -5.91 -3.69
CA SER A 166 -9.64 -6.54 -2.38
C SER A 166 -9.34 -5.49 -1.29
N GLY A 167 -10.13 -5.47 -0.24
CA GLY A 167 -9.95 -4.53 0.89
C GLY A 167 -10.54 -5.10 2.16
N CYS A 168 -10.43 -4.36 3.26
CA CYS A 168 -11.02 -4.77 4.54
C CYS A 168 -12.53 -4.93 4.41
N ILE A 169 -13.09 -6.01 4.97
CA ILE A 169 -14.53 -6.24 5.03
C ILE A 169 -15.19 -5.10 5.83
N GLY A 170 -16.27 -4.53 5.29
CA GLY A 170 -16.97 -3.41 5.94
C GLY A 170 -16.17 -2.10 5.94
N CYS A 171 -15.19 -1.94 5.06
CA CYS A 171 -14.45 -0.68 4.95
C CYS A 171 -15.39 0.47 4.54
N PRO A 172 -15.46 1.57 5.29
CA PRO A 172 -16.33 2.70 4.95
C PRO A 172 -15.90 3.44 3.66
N LEU A 173 -14.74 3.09 3.10
CA LEU A 173 -14.24 3.59 1.82
C LEU A 173 -14.37 2.59 0.67
N ALA A 174 -14.88 1.39 0.92
CA ALA A 174 -15.29 0.49 -0.14
C ALA A 174 -16.50 1.14 -0.82
N GLY A 175 -16.36 1.42 -2.12
CA GLY A 175 -17.45 1.95 -2.96
C GLY A 175 -18.45 0.88 -3.28
#